data_ab5c33ba747ab89ecef76e9406abd90d
#
_entry.id   ab5c33ba747ab89ecef76e9406abd90d
#
_cell.length_a   1.000
_cell.length_b   1.000
_cell.length_c   1.000
_cell.angle_alpha   90.00
_cell.angle_beta   90.00
_cell.angle_gamma   90.00
#
_symmetry.space_group_name_H-M   'P 1'
#
loop_
_entity.id
_entity.type
_entity.pdbx_description
1 polymer ?
#
loop_
_entity_poly.entity_id
_entity_poly.type
_entity_poly.pdbx_seq_one_letter_code
_entity_poly.pdbx_strand_id
1 'polypeptide(L)'
;SGLQPGDTPTPETLWAVDGNTTLSVDAPVTLIWESPADLIFRRMISVDEDYMFTIRQLVTNQASQPVQLRPYGLIRRHGEPTDLKNFFILHEGLVRMSDGELAEESYDNLRDYEIDAREGTHAERIEVTASGWTGFTDHFWMTTLAPAPGFAFRSTAKYFASADIF
;
A
#
# COMPACT_ATOMS: atom_id res chain seq x y z
N SER A 1 7.81 -2.41 20.94
CA SER A 1 6.97 -1.34 21.48
C SER A 1 7.84 -0.45 22.34
N GLY A 2 7.47 0.80 22.49
CA GLY A 2 8.28 1.84 23.15
C GLY A 2 8.28 3.13 22.34
N LEU A 3 7.87 3.06 21.07
CA LEU A 3 7.75 4.23 20.21
C LEU A 3 6.46 5.01 20.55
N GLN A 4 6.58 6.33 20.44
CA GLN A 4 5.50 7.27 20.65
C GLN A 4 4.86 7.71 19.31
N PRO A 5 3.66 8.29 19.32
CA PRO A 5 3.14 8.98 18.13
C PRO A 5 4.16 10.04 17.64
N GLY A 6 4.51 9.98 16.36
CA GLY A 6 5.52 10.84 15.75
C GLY A 6 6.92 10.23 15.64
N ASP A 7 7.18 9.07 16.24
CA ASP A 7 8.45 8.34 16.07
C ASP A 7 8.50 7.53 14.77
N THR A 8 7.39 7.41 14.07
CA THR A 8 7.29 6.74 12.77
C THR A 8 6.70 7.69 11.72
N PRO A 9 7.03 7.50 10.43
CA PRO A 9 6.50 8.35 9.38
C PRO A 9 4.97 8.32 9.31
N THR A 10 4.37 9.47 9.08
CA THR A 10 2.94 9.68 8.84
C THR A 10 2.70 10.22 7.42
N PRO A 11 1.45 10.35 6.95
CA PRO A 11 1.17 11.00 5.67
C PRO A 11 1.68 12.44 5.57
N GLU A 12 1.82 13.12 6.71
CA GLU A 12 2.29 14.52 6.80
C GLU A 12 3.82 14.63 6.94
N THR A 13 4.53 13.49 7.03
CA THR A 13 5.98 13.49 7.18
C THR A 13 6.66 14.11 5.97
N LEU A 14 7.48 15.12 6.20
CA LEU A 14 8.31 15.73 5.17
C LEU A 14 9.61 14.92 5.04
N TRP A 15 9.77 14.28 3.91
CA TRP A 15 10.97 13.52 3.58
C TRP A 15 11.99 14.40 2.88
N ALA A 16 13.25 14.25 3.22
CA ALA A 16 14.36 14.80 2.44
C ALA A 16 14.73 13.83 1.32
N VAL A 17 15.26 14.38 0.22
CA VAL A 17 15.83 13.56 -0.88
C VAL A 17 17.30 13.36 -0.61
N ASP A 18 17.76 12.10 -0.69
CA ASP A 18 19.16 11.71 -0.58
C ASP A 18 19.68 11.28 -1.97
N GLY A 19 20.41 12.14 -2.64
CA GLY A 19 20.96 11.92 -3.97
C GLY A 19 20.07 12.44 -5.12
N ASN A 20 19.68 11.58 -6.04
CA ASN A 20 18.91 11.96 -7.22
C ASN A 20 17.53 12.50 -6.87
N THR A 21 17.13 13.59 -7.51
CA THR A 21 15.82 14.24 -7.33
C THR A 21 14.80 13.86 -8.40
N THR A 22 15.25 13.18 -9.45
CA THR A 22 14.39 12.76 -10.57
C THR A 22 14.49 11.25 -10.73
N LEU A 23 13.37 10.57 -10.70
CA LEU A 23 13.27 9.14 -10.92
C LEU A 23 13.32 8.82 -12.41
N SER A 24 14.20 7.89 -12.79
CA SER A 24 14.23 7.28 -14.11
C SER A 24 14.66 5.82 -14.00
N VAL A 25 14.62 5.07 -15.10
CA VAL A 25 15.01 3.65 -15.14
C VAL A 25 16.41 3.44 -14.54
N ASP A 26 17.37 4.34 -14.86
CA ASP A 26 18.76 4.23 -14.39
C ASP A 26 19.07 5.05 -13.13
N ALA A 27 18.10 5.81 -12.62
CA ALA A 27 18.31 6.73 -11.52
C ALA A 27 17.22 6.59 -10.44
N PRO A 28 17.40 5.68 -9.49
CA PRO A 28 16.48 5.56 -8.35
C PRO A 28 16.53 6.83 -7.48
N VAL A 29 15.42 7.10 -6.81
CA VAL A 29 15.30 8.18 -5.83
C VAL A 29 15.28 7.57 -4.43
N THR A 30 16.06 8.15 -3.53
CA THR A 30 16.04 7.79 -2.11
C THR A 30 15.47 8.92 -1.28
N LEU A 31 14.46 8.60 -0.49
CA LEU A 31 13.90 9.49 0.51
C LEU A 31 14.42 9.09 1.89
N ILE A 32 14.76 10.07 2.69
CA ILE A 32 15.27 9.89 4.06
C ILE A 32 14.45 10.72 5.04
N TRP A 33 14.19 10.15 6.21
CA TRP A 33 13.62 10.87 7.33
C TRP A 33 14.24 10.39 8.64
N GLU A 34 14.69 11.34 9.47
CA GLU A 34 15.26 11.09 10.79
C GLU A 34 14.19 11.29 11.85
N SER A 35 13.94 10.24 12.62
CA SER A 35 12.95 10.21 13.69
C SER A 35 13.51 10.83 14.97
N PRO A 36 12.68 11.49 15.80
CA PRO A 36 13.07 11.90 17.15
C PRO A 36 13.52 10.75 18.06
N ALA A 37 13.18 9.51 17.70
CA ALA A 37 13.55 8.30 18.45
C ALA A 37 14.87 7.65 17.98
N ASP A 38 15.77 8.40 17.36
CA ASP A 38 17.05 7.92 16.81
C ASP A 38 16.86 6.78 15.78
N LEU A 39 15.80 6.83 14.99
CA LEU A 39 15.58 5.94 13.87
C LEU A 39 15.75 6.70 12.55
N ILE A 40 16.44 6.10 11.60
CA ILE A 40 16.58 6.66 10.26
C ILE A 40 15.79 5.79 9.30
N PHE A 41 14.75 6.36 8.73
CA PHE A 41 13.92 5.71 7.70
C PHE A 41 14.43 6.10 6.31
N ARG A 42 14.66 5.11 5.47
CA ARG A 42 14.99 5.30 4.07
C ARG A 42 13.98 4.57 3.19
N ARG A 43 13.56 5.23 2.13
CA ARG A 43 12.70 4.66 1.09
C ARG A 43 13.36 4.87 -0.25
N MET A 44 13.87 3.79 -0.83
CA MET A 44 14.42 3.80 -2.17
C MET A 44 13.31 3.41 -3.15
N ILE A 45 13.12 4.22 -4.19
CA ILE A 45 12.14 4.02 -5.24
C ILE A 45 12.91 3.87 -6.55
N SER A 46 12.70 2.77 -7.24
CA SER A 46 13.20 2.53 -8.60
C SER A 46 12.06 2.15 -9.52
N VAL A 47 12.23 2.36 -10.80
CA VAL A 47 11.28 2.00 -11.87
C VAL A 47 12.06 1.31 -12.98
N ASP A 48 11.48 0.29 -13.62
CA ASP A 48 12.04 -0.35 -14.79
C ASP A 48 11.38 0.13 -16.10
N GLU A 49 11.78 -0.43 -17.23
CA GLU A 49 11.28 -0.07 -18.56
C GLU A 49 9.79 -0.42 -18.76
N ASP A 50 9.27 -1.36 -17.98
CA ASP A 50 7.87 -1.81 -18.01
C ASP A 50 7.00 -1.06 -16.99
N TYR A 51 7.51 0.05 -16.41
CA TYR A 51 6.85 0.86 -15.38
C TYR A 51 6.55 0.10 -14.09
N MET A 52 7.31 -0.95 -13.78
CA MET A 52 7.24 -1.61 -12.48
C MET A 52 8.07 -0.85 -11.47
N PHE A 53 7.41 -0.43 -10.39
CA PHE A 53 8.06 0.28 -9.29
C PHE A 53 8.50 -0.71 -8.22
N THR A 54 9.76 -0.62 -7.83
CA THR A 54 10.28 -1.32 -6.65
C THR A 54 10.50 -0.32 -5.53
N ILE A 55 9.85 -0.56 -4.38
CA ILE A 55 10.00 0.27 -3.20
C ILE A 55 10.70 -0.54 -2.12
N ARG A 56 11.92 -0.13 -1.76
CA ARG A 56 12.67 -0.67 -0.62
C ARG A 56 12.52 0.25 0.58
N GLN A 57 12.13 -0.32 1.70
CA GLN A 57 12.10 0.40 2.97
C GLN A 57 13.18 -0.17 3.89
N LEU A 58 14.00 0.72 4.43
CA LEU A 58 15.06 0.38 5.37
C LEU A 58 14.91 1.27 6.60
N VAL A 59 15.07 0.69 7.78
CA VAL A 59 15.14 1.43 9.04
C VAL A 59 16.46 1.11 9.72
N THR A 60 17.25 2.15 9.99
CA THR A 60 18.45 2.06 10.81
C THR A 60 18.10 2.50 12.22
N ASN A 61 18.28 1.63 13.19
CA ASN A 61 18.09 1.95 14.60
C ASN A 61 19.43 2.38 15.20
N GLN A 62 19.53 3.65 15.58
CA GLN A 62 20.69 4.24 16.29
C GLN A 62 20.45 4.32 17.80
N ALA A 63 19.21 4.05 18.26
CA ALA A 63 18.90 3.99 19.67
C ALA A 63 19.50 2.75 20.35
N SER A 64 19.66 2.81 21.67
CA SER A 64 20.21 1.69 22.47
C SER A 64 19.25 0.51 22.65
N GLN A 65 17.96 0.70 22.39
CA GLN A 65 16.93 -0.31 22.58
C GLN A 65 16.38 -0.84 21.25
N PRO A 66 16.08 -2.14 21.15
CA PRO A 66 15.47 -2.70 19.95
C PRO A 66 14.05 -2.18 19.77
N VAL A 67 13.66 -1.93 18.52
CA VAL A 67 12.31 -1.53 18.13
C VAL A 67 11.68 -2.59 17.22
N GLN A 68 10.38 -2.76 17.32
CA GLN A 68 9.62 -3.64 16.44
C GLN A 68 8.74 -2.79 15.53
N LEU A 69 8.96 -2.92 14.23
CA LEU A 69 8.23 -2.22 13.18
C LEU A 69 7.60 -3.24 12.23
N ARG A 70 6.50 -2.84 11.61
CA ARG A 70 5.88 -3.59 10.51
C ARG A 70 5.72 -2.68 9.31
N PRO A 71 6.19 -3.08 8.13
CA PRO A 71 5.93 -2.34 6.91
C PRO A 71 4.44 -2.44 6.55
N TYR A 72 3.92 -1.40 5.91
CA TYR A 72 2.60 -1.44 5.27
C TYR A 72 2.64 -0.70 3.95
N GLY A 73 1.75 -1.06 3.06
CA GLY A 73 1.45 -0.35 1.82
C GLY A 73 -0.03 -0.03 1.76
N LEU A 74 -0.38 1.02 1.05
CA LEU A 74 -1.74 1.51 0.90
C LEU A 74 -1.96 1.99 -0.53
N ILE A 75 -3.04 1.53 -1.15
CA ILE A 75 -3.64 2.14 -2.33
C ILE A 75 -4.96 2.74 -1.87
N ARG A 76 -5.23 3.96 -2.28
CA ARG A 76 -6.46 4.66 -1.96
C ARG A 76 -7.10 5.18 -3.23
N ARG A 77 -8.35 4.81 -3.44
CA ARG A 77 -9.19 5.33 -4.50
C ARG A 77 -10.21 6.30 -3.93
N HIS A 78 -10.25 7.53 -4.44
CA HIS A 78 -11.22 8.55 -4.07
C HIS A 78 -12.37 8.56 -5.07
N GLY A 79 -13.52 8.06 -4.65
CA GLY A 79 -14.70 7.87 -5.50
C GLY A 79 -14.51 6.77 -6.57
N GLU A 80 -15.58 6.44 -7.22
CA GLU A 80 -15.54 5.60 -8.42
C GLU A 80 -15.00 6.37 -9.62
N PRO A 81 -14.42 5.66 -10.62
CA PRO A 81 -14.16 6.26 -11.92
C PRO A 81 -15.45 6.81 -12.53
N THR A 82 -15.39 8.03 -13.06
CA THR A 82 -16.57 8.66 -13.68
C THR A 82 -16.92 8.07 -15.04
N ASP A 83 -16.05 7.26 -15.60
CA ASP A 83 -16.15 6.61 -16.89
C ASP A 83 -16.35 5.09 -16.79
N LEU A 84 -16.80 4.61 -15.63
CA LEU A 84 -17.21 3.22 -15.44
C LEU A 84 -18.20 2.82 -16.54
N LYS A 85 -17.84 1.84 -17.34
CA LYS A 85 -18.67 1.39 -18.45
C LYS A 85 -19.53 0.20 -18.09
N ASN A 86 -19.33 -0.40 -16.92
CA ASN A 86 -19.99 -1.64 -16.51
C ASN A 86 -20.03 -2.67 -17.66
N PHE A 87 -18.92 -2.75 -18.39
CA PHE A 87 -18.86 -3.60 -19.57
C PHE A 87 -18.67 -5.03 -19.09
N PHE A 88 -19.52 -5.91 -19.50
CA PHE A 88 -19.61 -7.32 -19.09
C PHE A 88 -18.29 -8.12 -19.12
N ILE A 89 -17.30 -7.66 -19.85
CA ILE A 89 -16.01 -8.34 -20.03
C ILE A 89 -14.82 -7.62 -19.40
N LEU A 90 -15.04 -6.52 -18.69
CA LEU A 90 -13.99 -5.74 -18.05
C LEU A 90 -14.27 -5.61 -16.56
N HIS A 91 -13.35 -6.10 -15.73
CA HIS A 91 -13.45 -5.87 -14.30
C HIS A 91 -12.91 -4.48 -13.95
N GLU A 92 -13.68 -3.73 -13.17
CA GLU A 92 -13.31 -2.43 -12.59
C GLU A 92 -13.61 -2.49 -11.08
N GLY A 93 -12.58 -2.32 -10.26
CA GLY A 93 -12.67 -2.44 -8.81
C GLY A 93 -11.43 -3.04 -8.17
N LEU A 94 -11.63 -3.67 -7.03
CA LEU A 94 -10.57 -4.40 -6.31
C LEU A 94 -10.21 -5.66 -7.09
N VAL A 95 -8.92 -5.91 -7.18
CA VAL A 95 -8.37 -7.18 -7.66
C VAL A 95 -7.27 -7.63 -6.70
N ARG A 96 -7.28 -8.90 -6.33
CA ARG A 96 -6.26 -9.47 -5.46
C ARG A 96 -5.98 -10.92 -5.79
N MET A 97 -4.75 -11.32 -5.54
CA MET A 97 -4.30 -12.71 -5.55
C MET A 97 -3.89 -13.08 -4.12
N SER A 98 -4.41 -14.16 -3.59
CA SER A 98 -4.12 -14.64 -2.24
C SER A 98 -3.83 -16.14 -2.28
N ASP A 99 -2.54 -16.51 -2.13
CA ASP A 99 -2.09 -17.89 -2.10
C ASP A 99 -2.58 -18.75 -3.30
N GLY A 100 -2.67 -18.12 -4.49
CA GLY A 100 -3.11 -18.76 -5.74
C GLY A 100 -4.60 -18.58 -6.06
N GLU A 101 -5.38 -17.95 -5.19
CA GLU A 101 -6.79 -17.63 -5.44
C GLU A 101 -6.94 -16.18 -5.88
N LEU A 102 -7.51 -15.98 -7.07
CA LEU A 102 -7.86 -14.66 -7.60
C LEU A 102 -9.25 -14.27 -7.10
N ALA A 103 -9.38 -13.06 -6.58
CA ALA A 103 -10.65 -12.43 -6.25
C ALA A 103 -10.78 -11.08 -6.96
N GLU A 104 -11.96 -10.83 -7.48
CA GLU A 104 -12.35 -9.61 -8.18
C GLU A 104 -13.65 -9.09 -7.57
N GLU A 105 -13.60 -7.86 -7.02
CA GLU A 105 -14.72 -7.24 -6.31
C GLU A 105 -15.02 -5.88 -6.93
N SER A 106 -16.26 -5.69 -7.38
CA SER A 106 -16.71 -4.39 -7.87
C SER A 106 -16.73 -3.35 -6.76
N TYR A 107 -16.80 -2.07 -7.11
CA TYR A 107 -16.96 -0.99 -6.13
C TYR A 107 -18.26 -1.15 -5.31
N ASP A 108 -19.33 -1.65 -5.92
CA ASP A 108 -20.58 -1.92 -5.21
C ASP A 108 -20.41 -3.02 -4.17
N ASN A 109 -19.72 -4.13 -4.51
CA ASN A 109 -19.45 -5.19 -3.55
C ASN A 109 -18.62 -4.69 -2.34
N LEU A 110 -17.68 -3.78 -2.56
CA LEU A 110 -16.89 -3.18 -1.47
C LEU A 110 -17.76 -2.35 -0.52
N ARG A 111 -18.80 -1.69 -1.02
CA ARG A 111 -19.77 -0.94 -0.21
C ARG A 111 -20.64 -1.86 0.63
N ASP A 112 -20.90 -3.06 0.14
CA ASP A 112 -21.76 -4.06 0.80
C ASP A 112 -21.00 -4.92 1.82
N TYR A 113 -19.71 -4.74 2.00
CA TYR A 113 -18.99 -5.43 3.06
C TYR A 113 -19.57 -5.16 4.44
N GLU A 114 -19.53 -6.13 5.32
CA GLU A 114 -19.90 -5.93 6.70
C GLU A 114 -18.96 -4.93 7.39
N ILE A 115 -19.46 -4.24 8.42
CA ILE A 115 -18.62 -3.35 9.23
C ILE A 115 -17.71 -4.22 10.11
N ASP A 116 -16.40 -4.16 9.85
CA ASP A 116 -15.41 -4.79 10.71
C ASP A 116 -15.16 -3.92 11.95
N ALA A 117 -15.36 -4.49 13.13
CA ALA A 117 -15.24 -3.77 14.40
C ALA A 117 -13.82 -3.27 14.70
N ARG A 118 -12.77 -3.87 14.11
CA ARG A 118 -11.38 -3.43 14.28
C ARG A 118 -11.02 -2.29 13.34
N GLU A 119 -11.59 -2.33 12.13
CA GLU A 119 -11.33 -1.32 11.11
C GLU A 119 -12.28 -0.11 11.24
N GLY A 120 -13.43 -0.29 11.92
CA GLY A 120 -14.43 0.75 12.15
C GLY A 120 -15.18 1.17 10.88
N THR A 121 -15.13 0.36 9.83
CA THR A 121 -15.76 0.63 8.52
C THR A 121 -16.08 -0.68 7.81
N HIS A 122 -16.74 -0.59 6.64
CA HIS A 122 -16.93 -1.73 5.76
C HIS A 122 -15.56 -2.28 5.35
N ALA A 123 -15.29 -3.54 5.68
CA ALA A 123 -13.97 -4.12 5.41
C ALA A 123 -13.99 -5.64 5.33
N GLU A 124 -13.12 -6.16 4.46
CA GLU A 124 -12.76 -7.57 4.42
C GLU A 124 -11.26 -7.74 4.61
N ARG A 125 -10.87 -8.69 5.45
CA ARG A 125 -9.48 -8.99 5.77
C ARG A 125 -9.13 -10.41 5.37
N ILE A 126 -8.02 -10.57 4.66
CA ILE A 126 -7.50 -11.86 4.22
C ILE A 126 -6.05 -11.99 4.66
N GLU A 127 -5.72 -13.12 5.28
CA GLU A 127 -4.34 -13.48 5.58
C GLU A 127 -3.75 -14.17 4.35
N VAL A 128 -2.61 -13.66 3.88
CA VAL A 128 -1.84 -14.24 2.78
C VAL A 128 -0.58 -14.85 3.37
N THR A 129 -0.39 -16.13 3.16
CA THR A 129 0.66 -16.90 3.86
C THR A 129 1.90 -17.16 3.02
N ALA A 130 1.76 -17.30 1.71
CA ALA A 130 2.87 -17.66 0.82
C ALA A 130 3.15 -16.59 -0.22
N SER A 131 2.13 -16.19 -0.98
CA SER A 131 2.30 -15.20 -2.05
C SER A 131 0.98 -14.52 -2.37
N GLY A 132 1.05 -13.27 -2.78
CA GLY A 132 -0.12 -12.54 -3.21
C GLY A 132 0.19 -11.07 -3.50
N TRP A 133 -0.84 -10.40 -3.98
CA TRP A 133 -0.84 -8.97 -4.25
C TRP A 133 -2.27 -8.45 -4.17
N THR A 134 -2.42 -7.16 -4.02
CA THR A 134 -3.74 -6.51 -3.97
C THR A 134 -3.69 -5.16 -4.65
N GLY A 135 -4.79 -4.73 -5.22
CA GLY A 135 -4.86 -3.44 -5.89
C GLY A 135 -6.22 -3.13 -6.47
N PHE A 136 -6.24 -2.13 -7.33
CA PHE A 136 -7.41 -1.73 -8.09
C PHE A 136 -7.10 -1.77 -9.59
N THR A 137 -8.12 -2.11 -10.36
CA THR A 137 -8.12 -1.98 -11.81
C THR A 137 -9.27 -1.10 -12.26
N ASP A 138 -9.00 -0.25 -13.21
CA ASP A 138 -9.94 0.59 -13.94
C ASP A 138 -9.75 0.32 -15.44
N HIS A 139 -10.54 0.93 -16.30
CA HIS A 139 -10.59 0.65 -17.73
C HIS A 139 -9.22 0.52 -18.44
N PHE A 140 -8.24 1.36 -18.07
CA PHE A 140 -6.91 1.38 -18.71
C PHE A 140 -5.76 1.26 -17.70
N TRP A 141 -6.05 1.17 -16.43
CA TRP A 141 -5.04 1.27 -15.38
C TRP A 141 -5.20 0.16 -14.36
N MET A 142 -4.08 -0.34 -13.93
CA MET A 142 -4.00 -1.25 -12.80
C MET A 142 -2.91 -0.75 -11.85
N THR A 143 -3.26 -0.64 -10.57
CA THR A 143 -2.31 -0.29 -9.53
C THR A 143 -2.33 -1.35 -8.45
N THR A 144 -1.21 -2.01 -8.22
CA THR A 144 -1.12 -3.10 -7.26
C THR A 144 0.05 -2.93 -6.30
N LEU A 145 -0.09 -3.51 -5.13
CA LEU A 145 0.97 -3.73 -4.16
C LEU A 145 1.28 -5.22 -4.08
N ALA A 146 2.50 -5.57 -4.41
CA ALA A 146 3.00 -6.94 -4.33
C ALA A 146 4.18 -6.98 -3.35
N PRO A 147 4.01 -7.54 -2.15
CA PRO A 147 5.12 -7.81 -1.25
C PRO A 147 6.14 -8.77 -1.86
N ALA A 148 7.37 -8.76 -1.35
CA ALA A 148 8.38 -9.69 -1.81
C ALA A 148 7.90 -11.15 -1.68
N PRO A 149 8.25 -12.04 -2.62
CA PRO A 149 7.85 -13.44 -2.56
C PRO A 149 8.23 -14.11 -1.23
N GLY A 150 7.32 -14.92 -0.70
CA GLY A 150 7.49 -15.60 0.59
C GLY A 150 7.24 -14.73 1.81
N PHE A 151 6.77 -13.50 1.62
CA PHE A 151 6.41 -12.61 2.72
C PHE A 151 4.93 -12.75 3.05
N ALA A 152 4.62 -13.32 4.22
CA ALA A 152 3.25 -13.38 4.71
C ALA A 152 2.74 -11.98 5.11
N PHE A 153 1.53 -11.65 4.73
CA PHE A 153 0.94 -10.35 5.02
C PHE A 153 -0.58 -10.45 5.18
N ARG A 154 -1.18 -9.41 5.70
CA ARG A 154 -2.63 -9.23 5.71
C ARG A 154 -3.02 -8.22 4.63
N SER A 155 -3.90 -8.62 3.74
CA SER A 155 -4.61 -7.72 2.83
C SER A 155 -5.92 -7.30 3.47
N THR A 156 -6.22 -6.00 3.44
CA THR A 156 -7.48 -5.46 3.96
C THR A 156 -8.07 -4.54 2.92
N ALA A 157 -9.20 -4.92 2.36
CA ALA A 157 -10.02 -4.05 1.53
C ALA A 157 -10.99 -3.27 2.43
N LYS A 158 -11.17 -1.97 2.18
CA LYS A 158 -12.02 -1.10 3.00
C LYS A 158 -12.83 -0.15 2.13
N TYR A 159 -13.99 0.23 2.65
CA TYR A 159 -14.76 1.33 2.12
C TYR A 159 -15.17 2.30 3.24
N PHE A 160 -14.85 3.57 3.08
CA PHE A 160 -15.20 4.66 3.99
C PHE A 160 -16.35 5.46 3.40
N ALA A 161 -17.59 5.13 3.79
CA ALA A 161 -18.80 5.73 3.25
C ALA A 161 -18.87 7.26 3.45
N SER A 162 -18.33 7.79 4.55
CA SER A 162 -18.35 9.23 4.85
C SER A 162 -17.51 10.08 3.89
N ALA A 163 -16.54 9.48 3.21
CA ALA A 163 -15.59 10.16 2.33
C ALA A 163 -15.58 9.60 0.90
N ASP A 164 -16.39 8.55 0.62
CA ASP A 164 -16.39 7.79 -0.62
C ASP A 164 -14.97 7.38 -1.03
N ILE A 165 -14.29 6.66 -0.13
CA ILE A 165 -12.91 6.19 -0.32
C ILE A 165 -12.88 4.67 -0.22
N PHE A 166 -12.21 4.07 -1.20
CA PHE A 166 -11.91 2.66 -1.27
C PHE A 166 -10.43 2.39 -0.99
#